data_fd0a071eae782acdfd94666f960e32b8
#
_entry.id   fd0a071eae782acdfd94666f960e32b8
#
_cell.length_a   1.000
_cell.length_b   1.000
_cell.length_c   1.000
_cell.angle_alpha   90.00
_cell.angle_beta   90.00
_cell.angle_gamma   90.00
#
_symmetry.space_group_name_H-M   'P 1'
#
loop_
_entity.id
_entity.type
_entity.pdbx_description
1 polymer ?
#
loop_
_entity_poly.entity_id
_entity_poly.type
_entity_poly.pdbx_seq_one_letter_code
_entity_poly.pdbx_strand_id
1 'polypeptide(L)'
;IDKFALGVVNYHPGRIPETSGLDSLYRAIEYHIPPCVTVHLIDDRVDAGLFILESVTEVFFDDTLNAIENRILLKQIELNSIVLNGIERKTFCFPEIIRPKKNERLSAQEKTKIMHNFNNWKKAFSKK
;
A
#
# COMPACT_ATOMS: atom_id res chain seq x y z
N ILE A 1 13.48 17.35 1.40
CA ILE A 1 12.25 17.56 0.60
C ILE A 1 12.32 18.91 -0.13
N ASP A 2 12.70 19.96 0.54
CA ASP A 2 12.77 21.33 -0.06
C ASP A 2 13.72 21.47 -1.26
N LYS A 3 14.55 20.47 -1.50
CA LYS A 3 15.49 20.43 -2.64
C LYS A 3 14.87 19.92 -3.94
N PHE A 4 13.63 19.40 -3.88
CA PHE A 4 12.95 18.79 -5.02
C PHE A 4 11.79 19.68 -5.46
N ALA A 5 11.86 20.20 -6.69
CA ALA A 5 10.86 21.12 -7.21
C ALA A 5 9.41 20.59 -7.25
N LEU A 6 9.25 19.27 -7.34
CA LEU A 6 7.96 18.59 -7.43
C LEU A 6 7.64 17.73 -6.19
N GLY A 7 8.56 17.69 -5.21
CA GLY A 7 8.44 16.81 -4.04
C GLY A 7 9.00 15.42 -4.30
N VAL A 8 8.70 14.50 -3.39
CA VAL A 8 9.15 13.10 -3.45
C VAL A 8 7.92 12.19 -3.45
N VAL A 9 7.83 11.32 -4.44
CA VAL A 9 6.73 10.35 -4.56
C VAL A 9 7.11 9.09 -3.81
N ASN A 10 6.21 8.60 -2.97
CA ASN A 10 6.33 7.31 -2.30
C ASN A 10 5.25 6.34 -2.78
N TYR A 11 5.63 5.08 -2.90
CA TYR A 11 4.75 3.96 -3.24
C TYR A 11 4.66 3.04 -2.02
N HIS A 12 3.68 3.27 -1.18
CA HIS A 12 3.46 2.46 0.03
C HIS A 12 2.75 1.15 -0.33
N PRO A 13 3.28 -0.03 0.08
CA PRO A 13 2.69 -1.34 -0.25
C PRO A 13 1.50 -1.68 0.64
N GLY A 14 0.52 -0.80 0.74
CA GLY A 14 -0.66 -0.95 1.56
C GLY A 14 -1.59 0.23 1.46
N ARG A 15 -2.69 0.16 2.21
CA ARG A 15 -3.66 1.25 2.35
C ARG A 15 -3.26 2.17 3.48
N ILE A 16 -3.18 3.46 3.23
CA ILE A 16 -2.97 4.49 4.24
C ILE A 16 -4.34 5.11 4.56
N PRO A 17 -4.72 5.24 5.84
CA PRO A 17 -3.88 5.11 7.04
C PRO A 17 -3.80 3.72 7.67
N GLU A 18 -4.65 2.77 7.29
CA GLU A 18 -4.88 1.53 8.04
C GLU A 18 -3.63 0.66 8.14
N THR A 19 -2.87 0.54 7.05
CA THR A 19 -1.66 -0.30 7.00
C THR A 19 -0.38 0.51 6.89
N SER A 20 -0.36 1.73 7.43
CA SER A 20 0.84 2.57 7.48
C SER A 20 2.00 1.88 8.21
N GLY A 21 3.23 2.18 7.78
CA GLY A 21 4.44 1.62 8.37
C GLY A 21 4.80 0.24 7.82
N LEU A 22 5.45 -0.56 8.64
CA LEU A 22 5.91 -1.90 8.27
C LEU A 22 4.80 -2.95 8.35
N ASP A 23 5.05 -4.12 7.77
CA ASP A 23 4.16 -5.28 7.83
C ASP A 23 2.77 -5.04 7.21
N SER A 24 2.69 -4.20 6.18
CA SER A 24 1.42 -3.75 5.59
C SER A 24 0.51 -4.88 5.12
N LEU A 25 1.06 -5.95 4.51
CA LEU A 25 0.25 -7.08 4.06
C LEU A 25 -0.33 -7.88 5.24
N TYR A 26 0.45 -8.10 6.31
CA TYR A 26 -0.09 -8.72 7.54
C TYR A 26 -1.20 -7.87 8.15
N ARG A 27 -1.04 -6.55 8.16
CA ARG A 27 -2.08 -5.61 8.63
C ARG A 27 -3.33 -5.67 7.75
N ALA A 28 -3.17 -5.81 6.43
CA ALA A 28 -4.31 -5.98 5.52
C ALA A 28 -5.11 -7.26 5.82
N ILE A 29 -4.41 -8.36 6.13
CA ILE A 29 -5.05 -9.62 6.54
C ILE A 29 -5.75 -9.44 7.90
N GLU A 30 -5.09 -8.83 8.88
CA GLU A 30 -5.61 -8.58 10.22
C GLU A 30 -6.88 -7.72 10.19
N TYR A 31 -6.88 -6.66 9.41
CA TYR A 31 -7.99 -5.70 9.32
C TYR A 31 -9.03 -6.06 8.25
N HIS A 32 -8.84 -7.18 7.57
CA HIS A 32 -9.74 -7.69 6.54
C HIS A 32 -9.99 -6.67 5.41
N ILE A 33 -8.92 -6.10 4.89
CA ILE A 33 -8.93 -5.18 3.76
C ILE A 33 -8.13 -5.74 2.58
N PRO A 34 -8.42 -5.33 1.33
CA PRO A 34 -7.69 -5.83 0.18
C PRO A 34 -6.23 -5.34 0.18
N PRO A 35 -5.30 -6.09 -0.41
CA PRO A 35 -3.96 -5.60 -0.62
C PRO A 35 -3.97 -4.52 -1.68
N CYS A 36 -3.23 -3.46 -1.46
CA CYS A 36 -3.16 -2.34 -2.41
C CYS A 36 -1.83 -1.62 -2.33
N VAL A 37 -1.64 -0.70 -3.25
CA VAL A 37 -0.55 0.28 -3.21
C VAL A 37 -1.16 1.67 -3.10
N THR A 38 -0.70 2.45 -2.15
CA THR A 38 -1.04 3.88 -2.03
C THR A 38 0.14 4.70 -2.52
N VAL A 39 -0.10 5.59 -3.47
CA VAL A 39 0.90 6.51 -3.99
C VAL A 39 0.61 7.91 -3.46
N HIS A 40 1.64 8.56 -2.92
CA HIS A 40 1.51 9.88 -2.33
C HIS A 40 2.81 10.69 -2.42
N LEU A 41 2.69 12.02 -2.38
CA LEU A 41 3.83 12.88 -2.13
C LEU A 41 4.12 12.88 -0.63
N ILE A 42 5.36 12.59 -0.26
CA ILE A 42 5.76 12.57 1.16
C ILE A 42 6.00 13.98 1.69
N ASP A 43 5.68 14.15 2.95
CA ASP A 43 6.14 15.27 3.76
C ASP A 43 7.23 14.81 4.76
N ASP A 44 7.42 15.51 5.85
CA ASP A 44 8.42 15.18 6.88
C ASP A 44 8.00 14.04 7.84
N ARG A 45 6.79 13.51 7.67
CA ARG A 45 6.25 12.42 8.48
C ARG A 45 6.29 11.09 7.72
N VAL A 46 6.35 9.97 8.45
CA VAL A 46 6.32 8.63 7.85
C VAL A 46 4.93 8.33 7.27
N ASP A 47 4.88 7.87 6.04
CA ASP A 47 3.66 7.50 5.31
C ASP A 47 2.59 8.61 5.31
N ALA A 48 3.03 9.86 5.27
CA ALA A 48 2.16 11.03 5.25
C ALA A 48 2.44 11.92 4.04
N GLY A 49 1.54 12.85 3.76
CA GLY A 49 1.66 13.82 2.70
C GLY A 49 0.39 13.93 1.85
N LEU A 50 0.54 14.23 0.58
CA LEU A 50 -0.57 14.43 -0.33
C LEU A 50 -0.89 13.16 -1.12
N PHE A 51 -2.12 12.69 -1.03
CA PHE A 51 -2.61 11.51 -1.75
C PHE A 51 -2.60 11.73 -3.27
N ILE A 52 -2.09 10.76 -4.02
CA ILE A 52 -2.12 10.74 -5.48
C ILE A 52 -3.17 9.73 -5.96
N LEU A 53 -2.97 8.46 -5.65
CA LEU A 53 -3.90 7.39 -6.02
C LEU A 53 -3.71 6.15 -5.12
N GLU A 54 -4.71 5.30 -5.15
CA GLU A 54 -4.67 3.94 -4.58
C GLU A 54 -5.02 2.93 -5.67
N SER A 55 -4.32 1.82 -5.71
CA SER A 55 -4.62 0.72 -6.63
C SER A 55 -4.63 -0.61 -5.89
N VAL A 56 -5.74 -1.33 -5.98
CA VAL A 56 -5.88 -2.67 -5.41
C VAL A 56 -5.03 -3.66 -6.19
N THR A 57 -4.34 -4.52 -5.46
CA THR A 57 -3.57 -5.63 -6.02
C THR A 57 -4.44 -6.89 -6.09
N GLU A 58 -4.35 -7.61 -7.18
CA GLU A 58 -5.13 -8.84 -7.35
C GLU A 58 -4.67 -9.94 -6.40
N VAL A 59 -5.63 -10.71 -5.92
CA VAL A 59 -5.42 -11.93 -5.12
C VAL A 59 -6.06 -13.09 -5.84
N PHE A 60 -5.39 -14.24 -5.83
CA PHE A 60 -5.94 -15.50 -6.32
C PHE A 60 -6.01 -16.50 -5.16
N PHE A 61 -6.96 -17.42 -5.24
CA PHE A 61 -7.24 -18.36 -4.13
C PHE A 61 -6.05 -19.24 -3.76
N ASP A 62 -5.25 -19.62 -4.75
CA ASP A 62 -4.04 -20.45 -4.61
C ASP A 62 -2.77 -19.67 -4.28
N ASP A 63 -2.86 -18.35 -4.13
CA ASP A 63 -1.71 -17.52 -3.79
C ASP A 63 -1.08 -17.91 -2.45
N THR A 64 0.24 -17.92 -2.43
CA THR A 64 1.04 -17.80 -1.21
C THR A 64 1.17 -16.35 -0.79
N LEU A 65 1.55 -16.11 0.47
CA LEU A 65 1.84 -14.76 0.94
C LEU A 65 2.91 -14.08 0.07
N ASN A 66 3.98 -14.81 -0.24
CA ASN A 66 5.09 -14.32 -1.06
C ASN A 66 4.63 -13.97 -2.50
N ALA A 67 3.72 -14.74 -3.07
CA ALA A 67 3.16 -14.43 -4.40
C ALA A 67 2.43 -13.09 -4.40
N ILE A 68 1.67 -12.81 -3.34
CA ILE A 68 0.96 -11.54 -3.19
C ILE A 68 1.95 -10.38 -2.95
N GLU A 69 2.96 -10.57 -2.11
CA GLU A 69 4.03 -9.57 -1.88
C GLU A 69 4.75 -9.21 -3.17
N ASN A 70 5.12 -10.20 -3.98
CA ASN A 70 5.76 -9.98 -5.28
C ASN A 70 4.83 -9.21 -6.24
N ARG A 71 3.54 -9.52 -6.24
CA ARG A 71 2.56 -8.82 -7.08
C ARG A 71 2.35 -7.37 -6.62
N ILE A 72 2.38 -7.10 -5.32
CA ILE A 72 2.38 -5.73 -4.78
C ILE A 72 3.62 -4.96 -5.27
N LEU A 73 4.80 -5.57 -5.23
CA LEU A 73 6.02 -4.95 -5.75
C LEU A 73 5.92 -4.63 -7.25
N LEU A 74 5.42 -5.56 -8.06
CA LEU A 74 5.18 -5.33 -9.49
C LEU A 74 4.16 -4.22 -9.72
N LYS A 75 3.12 -4.14 -8.90
CA LYS A 75 2.12 -3.05 -8.94
C LYS A 75 2.76 -1.69 -8.66
N GLN A 76 3.68 -1.59 -7.70
CA GLN A 76 4.42 -0.35 -7.43
C GLN A 76 5.23 0.09 -8.67
N ILE A 77 5.89 -0.84 -9.36
CA ILE A 77 6.66 -0.57 -10.58
C ILE A 77 5.74 -0.12 -11.72
N GLU A 78 4.63 -0.81 -11.93
CA GLU A 78 3.63 -0.46 -12.95
C GLU A 78 3.07 0.94 -12.74
N LEU A 79 2.71 1.27 -11.51
CA LEU A 79 2.14 2.57 -11.16
C LEU A 79 3.13 3.72 -11.34
N ASN A 80 4.43 3.45 -11.27
CA ASN A 80 5.44 4.49 -11.43
C ASN A 80 5.32 5.20 -12.79
N SER A 81 5.14 4.48 -13.88
CA SER A 81 4.97 5.06 -15.22
C SER A 81 3.70 5.91 -15.32
N ILE A 82 2.59 5.43 -14.73
CA ILE A 82 1.32 6.15 -14.72
C ILE A 82 1.43 7.45 -13.93
N VAL A 83 2.05 7.38 -12.74
CA VAL A 83 2.20 8.52 -11.85
C VAL A 83 3.13 9.59 -12.45
N LEU A 84 4.29 9.20 -12.98
CA LEU A 84 5.22 10.13 -13.61
C LEU A 84 4.58 10.83 -14.81
N ASN A 85 3.87 10.11 -15.66
CA ASN A 85 3.13 10.68 -16.78
C ASN A 85 2.03 11.65 -16.33
N GLY A 86 1.31 11.33 -15.28
CA GLY A 86 0.27 12.18 -14.70
C GLY A 86 0.85 13.46 -14.07
N ILE A 87 1.99 13.37 -13.40
CA ILE A 87 2.70 14.54 -12.85
C ILE A 87 3.18 15.45 -13.98
N GLU A 88 3.81 14.90 -15.01
CA GLU A 88 4.31 15.64 -16.16
C GLU A 88 3.18 16.36 -16.89
N ARG A 89 2.04 15.72 -17.07
CA ARG A 89 0.85 16.29 -17.70
C ARG A 89 0.00 17.15 -16.77
N LYS A 90 0.36 17.28 -15.50
CA LYS A 90 -0.40 18.00 -14.46
C LYS A 90 -1.86 17.55 -14.34
N THR A 91 -2.11 16.25 -14.48
CA THR A 91 -3.45 15.66 -14.43
C THR A 91 -3.89 15.29 -13.03
N PHE A 92 -2.99 15.29 -12.03
CA PHE A 92 -3.33 14.98 -10.66
C PHE A 92 -3.74 16.24 -9.89
N CYS A 93 -4.87 16.14 -9.20
CA CYS A 93 -5.23 17.02 -8.10
C CYS A 93 -4.83 16.34 -6.78
N PHE A 94 -4.33 17.10 -5.81
CA PHE A 94 -3.94 16.59 -4.49
C PHE A 94 -4.92 17.08 -3.42
N PRO A 95 -6.22 16.65 -3.46
CA PRO A 95 -7.26 17.21 -2.58
C PRO A 95 -7.15 16.70 -1.15
N GLU A 96 -6.48 15.58 -0.93
CA GLU A 96 -6.46 14.90 0.36
C GLU A 96 -5.08 14.87 0.98
N ILE A 97 -5.04 15.19 2.28
CA ILE A 97 -3.86 15.02 3.11
C ILE A 97 -3.95 13.64 3.77
N ILE A 98 -2.95 12.81 3.52
CA ILE A 98 -2.83 11.52 4.18
C ILE A 98 -2.30 11.73 5.60
N ARG A 99 -3.00 11.15 6.58
CA ARG A 99 -2.58 11.11 7.97
C ARG A 99 -2.34 9.65 8.35
N PRO A 100 -1.08 9.25 8.61
CA PRO A 100 -0.77 7.87 8.92
C PRO A 100 -1.35 7.47 10.28
N LYS A 101 -1.72 6.20 10.39
CA LYS A 101 -1.96 5.55 11.66
C LYS A 101 -0.63 5.01 12.17
N LYS A 102 -0.35 5.18 13.46
CA LYS A 102 0.83 4.55 14.06
C LYS A 102 0.56 3.05 14.23
N ASN A 103 1.24 2.23 13.43
CA ASN A 103 1.28 0.79 13.57
C ASN A 103 2.67 0.37 14.09
N GLU A 104 2.68 -0.42 15.14
CA GLU A 104 3.93 -1.01 15.64
C GLU A 104 4.32 -2.21 14.77
N ARG A 105 5.63 -2.51 14.76
CA ARG A 105 6.14 -3.69 14.07
C ARG A 105 5.58 -4.95 14.72
N LEU A 106 5.10 -5.89 13.89
CA LEU A 106 4.57 -7.16 14.35
C LEU A 106 5.70 -8.12 14.78
N SER A 107 5.50 -8.81 15.89
CA SER A 107 6.33 -9.94 16.30
C SER A 107 6.07 -11.16 15.40
N ALA A 108 6.99 -12.14 15.44
CA ALA A 108 6.80 -13.40 14.73
C ALA A 108 5.55 -14.16 15.20
N GLN A 109 5.23 -14.09 16.49
CA GLN A 109 4.04 -14.72 17.07
C GLN A 109 2.76 -14.05 16.59
N GLU A 110 2.72 -12.73 16.54
CA GLU A 110 1.58 -11.96 16.00
C GLU A 110 1.35 -12.27 14.52
N LYS A 111 2.42 -12.33 13.72
CA LYS A 111 2.34 -12.72 12.30
C LYS A 111 1.76 -14.13 12.13
N THR A 112 2.21 -15.09 12.91
CA THR A 112 1.67 -16.46 12.91
C THR A 112 0.18 -16.47 13.22
N LYS A 113 -0.24 -15.71 14.22
CA LYS A 113 -1.65 -15.58 14.61
C LYS A 113 -2.51 -14.97 13.50
N ILE A 114 -2.01 -13.91 12.86
CA ILE A 114 -2.68 -13.25 11.72
C ILE A 114 -2.85 -14.25 10.57
N MET A 115 -1.86 -15.08 10.28
CA MET A 115 -1.87 -16.04 9.19
C MET A 115 -2.95 -17.14 9.34
N HIS A 116 -3.50 -17.36 10.52
CA HIS A 116 -4.66 -18.24 10.70
C HIS A 116 -5.90 -17.75 9.91
N ASN A 117 -5.98 -16.45 9.62
CA ASN A 117 -7.06 -15.86 8.84
C ASN A 117 -6.75 -15.73 7.34
N PHE A 118 -5.55 -16.11 6.92
CA PHE A 118 -5.09 -15.88 5.55
C PHE A 118 -6.00 -16.49 4.48
N ASN A 119 -6.44 -17.72 4.66
CA ASN A 119 -7.32 -18.39 3.71
C ASN A 119 -8.70 -17.74 3.63
N ASN A 120 -9.27 -17.32 4.76
CA ASN A 120 -10.54 -16.60 4.78
C ASN A 120 -10.42 -15.23 4.11
N TRP A 121 -9.32 -14.54 4.37
CA TRP A 121 -9.03 -13.27 3.74
C TRP A 121 -8.86 -13.42 2.21
N LYS A 122 -8.13 -14.44 1.73
CA LYS A 122 -8.02 -14.73 0.30
C LYS A 122 -9.39 -15.01 -0.34
N LYS A 123 -10.25 -15.76 0.32
CA LYS A 123 -11.61 -16.00 -0.16
C LYS A 123 -12.41 -14.72 -0.38
N ALA A 124 -12.25 -13.75 0.51
CA ALA A 124 -12.97 -12.49 0.42
C ALA A 124 -12.50 -11.62 -0.74
N PHE A 125 -11.21 -11.66 -1.07
CA PHE A 125 -10.58 -10.74 -2.02
C PHE A 125 -10.08 -11.40 -3.32
N SER A 126 -10.14 -12.74 -3.43
CA SER A 126 -9.70 -13.40 -4.67
C SER A 126 -10.64 -13.13 -5.83
N LYS A 127 -10.05 -12.93 -6.99
CA LYS A 127 -10.79 -12.94 -8.26
C LYS A 127 -11.41 -14.32 -8.50
N LYS A 128 -12.65 -14.29 -8.90
CA LYS A 128 -13.38 -15.49 -9.34
C LYS A 128 -12.97 -15.85 -10.76
#